data_76b89c7e181a5879d3f81fd6c3b02dd3
#
_entry.id   76b89c7e181a5879d3f81fd6c3b02dd3
#
_cell.length_a   1.000
_cell.length_b   1.000
_cell.length_c   1.000
_cell.angle_alpha   90.00
_cell.angle_beta   90.00
_cell.angle_gamma   90.00
#
_symmetry.space_group_name_H-M   'P 1'
#
loop_
_entity.id
_entity.type
_entity.pdbx_description
1 polymer ?
#
loop_
_entity_poly.entity_id
_entity_poly.type
_entity_poly.pdbx_seq_one_letter_code
_entity_poly.pdbx_strand_id
1 'polypeptide(L)'
;KDNVDGVDGLDAAFSVTISPDGQHVYVAAINDNSVAWFTRDASTGTIAYAGVLIDGVADVNGLNGARDVTISPDGRHAYVAAYSDDSVAWFDRNATTGDLTYGGLLKDNVDGVDGLNGAFGVTISPDGQNAYVAAYFDDSVAWFDRNATTGALTYGGFLTDGVDGGDELDGARDVTISPDGQNAYVAAHLDNSVAWFDRNAATGALTFN
;
A
#
# COMPACT_ATOMS: atom_id res chain seq x y z
N LYS A 1 -1.97 2.56 22.82
CA LYS A 1 -1.36 1.22 22.99
C LYS A 1 -2.46 0.20 22.77
N ASP A 2 -2.13 -0.86 22.06
CA ASP A 2 -3.06 -1.94 21.74
C ASP A 2 -3.72 -2.53 22.99
N ASN A 3 -5.03 -2.85 22.90
CA ASN A 3 -5.84 -3.38 23.99
C ASN A 3 -5.84 -2.53 25.29
N VAL A 4 -5.59 -1.22 25.17
CA VAL A 4 -5.62 -0.27 26.29
C VAL A 4 -6.55 0.89 25.94
N ASP A 5 -7.46 1.24 26.88
CA ASP A 5 -8.40 2.36 26.76
C ASP A 5 -9.28 2.31 25.48
N GLY A 6 -9.60 1.09 25.02
CA GLY A 6 -10.45 0.86 23.83
C GLY A 6 -9.71 1.00 22.49
N VAL A 7 -8.39 1.15 22.51
CA VAL A 7 -7.57 1.08 21.31
C VAL A 7 -7.39 -0.39 20.91
N ASP A 8 -7.60 -0.71 19.64
CA ASP A 8 -7.49 -2.05 19.08
C ASP A 8 -6.85 -2.00 17.69
N GLY A 9 -6.30 -3.12 17.19
CA GLY A 9 -5.74 -3.23 15.86
C GLY A 9 -4.31 -2.70 15.72
N LEU A 10 -3.47 -2.83 16.76
CA LEU A 10 -2.08 -2.37 16.74
C LEU A 10 -1.06 -3.46 17.10
N ASP A 11 -1.48 -4.72 17.23
CA ASP A 11 -0.50 -5.79 17.50
C ASP A 11 0.43 -5.97 16.29
N ALA A 12 1.72 -5.82 16.54
CA ALA A 12 2.76 -5.72 15.54
C ALA A 12 2.50 -4.60 14.50
N ALA A 13 2.16 -3.38 14.98
CA ALA A 13 2.08 -2.19 14.14
C ALA A 13 3.38 -2.03 13.34
N PHE A 14 3.27 -1.93 12.00
CA PHE A 14 4.42 -2.01 11.11
C PHE A 14 4.64 -0.73 10.30
N SER A 15 3.59 -0.21 9.69
CA SER A 15 3.63 1.01 8.89
C SER A 15 2.66 2.05 9.42
N VAL A 16 2.99 3.32 9.23
CA VAL A 16 2.17 4.47 9.60
C VAL A 16 2.22 5.53 8.52
N THR A 17 1.05 6.06 8.15
CA THR A 17 0.94 7.18 7.21
C THR A 17 0.01 8.27 7.74
N ILE A 18 0.16 9.48 7.19
CA ILE A 18 -0.71 10.63 7.52
C ILE A 18 -1.47 11.02 6.25
N SER A 19 -2.76 11.29 6.38
CA SER A 19 -3.56 11.80 5.27
C SER A 19 -3.01 13.14 4.74
N PRO A 20 -3.17 13.45 3.43
CA PRO A 20 -2.65 14.69 2.83
C PRO A 20 -3.18 15.98 3.49
N ASP A 21 -4.39 15.94 4.07
CA ASP A 21 -4.98 17.04 4.86
C ASP A 21 -4.37 17.18 6.27
N GLY A 22 -3.54 16.22 6.70
CA GLY A 22 -2.88 16.20 8.00
C GLY A 22 -3.81 15.91 9.18
N GLN A 23 -5.06 15.49 8.95
CA GLN A 23 -6.05 15.33 10.01
C GLN A 23 -6.16 13.90 10.56
N HIS A 24 -5.68 12.90 9.85
CA HIS A 24 -5.82 11.51 10.25
C HIS A 24 -4.50 10.74 10.05
N VAL A 25 -4.27 9.78 10.95
CA VAL A 25 -3.13 8.85 10.91
C VAL A 25 -3.68 7.44 10.73
N TYR A 26 -3.05 6.65 9.87
CA TYR A 26 -3.40 5.27 9.57
C TYR A 26 -2.24 4.35 9.88
N VAL A 27 -2.52 3.19 10.44
CA VAL A 27 -1.51 2.20 10.86
C VAL A 27 -1.89 0.83 10.33
N ALA A 28 -0.97 0.17 9.63
CA ALA A 28 -1.09 -1.24 9.28
C ALA A 28 -0.46 -2.10 10.38
N ALA A 29 -1.13 -3.17 10.82
CA ALA A 29 -0.67 -4.05 11.87
C ALA A 29 -0.73 -5.53 11.43
N ILE A 30 0.43 -6.20 11.53
CA ILE A 30 0.64 -7.53 10.97
C ILE A 30 -0.14 -8.61 11.71
N ASN A 31 -0.04 -8.63 13.05
CA ASN A 31 -0.63 -9.71 13.85
C ASN A 31 -2.15 -9.55 14.02
N ASP A 32 -2.62 -8.31 14.08
CA ASP A 32 -4.06 -8.03 14.12
C ASP A 32 -4.71 -8.13 12.73
N ASN A 33 -3.91 -8.25 11.66
CA ASN A 33 -4.41 -8.29 10.28
C ASN A 33 -5.35 -7.10 10.02
N SER A 34 -4.87 -5.90 10.29
CA SER A 34 -5.74 -4.73 10.42
C SER A 34 -5.16 -3.45 9.84
N VAL A 35 -6.06 -2.50 9.60
CA VAL A 35 -5.73 -1.09 9.45
C VAL A 35 -6.51 -0.29 10.50
N ALA A 36 -5.80 0.36 11.43
CA ALA A 36 -6.37 1.24 12.44
C ALA A 36 -6.20 2.71 12.04
N TRP A 37 -7.11 3.60 12.48
CA TRP A 37 -6.96 5.03 12.24
C TRP A 37 -7.26 5.88 13.47
N PHE A 38 -6.68 7.06 13.42
CA PHE A 38 -6.70 8.04 14.50
C PHE A 38 -7.03 9.42 13.95
N THR A 39 -7.78 10.21 14.67
CA THR A 39 -7.85 11.66 14.44
C THR A 39 -6.57 12.32 14.95
N ARG A 40 -6.10 13.35 14.28
CA ARG A 40 -4.90 14.09 14.66
C ARG A 40 -5.22 15.58 14.88
N ASP A 41 -4.83 16.09 16.06
CA ASP A 41 -4.80 17.52 16.30
C ASP A 41 -3.59 18.15 15.60
N ALA A 42 -3.83 18.99 14.59
CA ALA A 42 -2.75 19.59 13.80
C ALA A 42 -1.89 20.58 14.59
N SER A 43 -2.40 21.13 15.70
CA SER A 43 -1.69 22.11 16.52
C SER A 43 -0.73 21.49 17.54
N THR A 44 -1.11 20.33 18.08
CA THR A 44 -0.36 19.64 19.14
C THR A 44 0.34 18.38 18.63
N GLY A 45 -0.09 17.82 17.50
CA GLY A 45 0.35 16.52 16.98
C GLY A 45 -0.24 15.32 17.73
N THR A 46 -1.10 15.54 18.73
CA THR A 46 -1.72 14.45 19.49
C THR A 46 -2.70 13.67 18.61
N ILE A 47 -2.79 12.35 18.84
CA ILE A 47 -3.71 11.48 18.13
C ILE A 47 -4.71 10.85 19.10
N ALA A 48 -5.95 10.65 18.62
CA ALA A 48 -7.00 9.94 19.33
C ALA A 48 -7.53 8.80 18.46
N TYR A 49 -7.68 7.62 19.04
CA TYR A 49 -8.18 6.43 18.34
C TYR A 49 -9.60 6.68 17.81
N ALA A 50 -9.83 6.30 16.55
CA ALA A 50 -11.10 6.51 15.86
C ALA A 50 -11.73 5.21 15.35
N GLY A 51 -10.92 4.19 15.00
CA GLY A 51 -11.49 2.92 14.56
C GLY A 51 -10.43 1.96 13.98
N VAL A 52 -10.91 0.78 13.59
CA VAL A 52 -10.11 -0.29 12.97
C VAL A 52 -10.96 -1.10 11.99
N LEU A 53 -10.36 -1.57 10.91
CA LEU A 53 -10.85 -2.65 10.07
C LEU A 53 -9.91 -3.85 10.22
N ILE A 54 -10.50 -5.05 10.36
CA ILE A 54 -9.79 -6.32 10.61
C ILE A 54 -10.18 -7.30 9.51
N ASP A 55 -9.22 -8.06 9.02
CA ASP A 55 -9.45 -9.10 8.03
C ASP A 55 -10.50 -10.11 8.47
N GLY A 56 -11.37 -10.54 7.55
CA GLY A 56 -12.44 -11.49 7.83
C GLY A 56 -13.61 -10.95 8.67
N VAL A 57 -13.60 -9.66 9.07
CA VAL A 57 -14.66 -9.03 9.85
C VAL A 57 -15.48 -8.08 8.96
N ALA A 58 -16.82 -8.20 8.98
CA ALA A 58 -17.75 -7.35 8.23
C ALA A 58 -17.44 -7.27 6.71
N ASP A 59 -17.13 -8.42 6.11
CA ASP A 59 -16.79 -8.59 4.68
C ASP A 59 -15.49 -7.88 4.25
N VAL A 60 -14.68 -7.37 5.18
CA VAL A 60 -13.33 -6.88 4.89
C VAL A 60 -12.42 -8.05 4.59
N ASN A 61 -11.62 -7.94 3.53
CA ASN A 61 -10.70 -8.99 3.09
C ASN A 61 -9.42 -8.34 2.53
N GLY A 62 -8.30 -9.07 2.53
CA GLY A 62 -7.04 -8.58 2.01
C GLY A 62 -6.24 -7.75 3.01
N LEU A 63 -6.39 -8.02 4.31
CA LEU A 63 -5.59 -7.41 5.38
C LEU A 63 -4.75 -8.44 6.15
N ASN A 64 -4.81 -9.73 5.81
CA ASN A 64 -4.00 -10.73 6.51
C ASN A 64 -2.51 -10.47 6.30
N GLY A 65 -1.82 -10.16 7.41
CA GLY A 65 -0.43 -9.75 7.37
C GLY A 65 -0.23 -8.33 6.81
N ALA A 66 -1.14 -7.38 7.11
CA ALA A 66 -1.03 -5.98 6.66
C ALA A 66 0.32 -5.38 7.03
N ARG A 67 1.09 -4.95 6.02
CA ARG A 67 2.45 -4.45 6.17
C ARG A 67 2.58 -2.96 5.90
N ASP A 68 1.90 -2.47 4.90
CA ASP A 68 2.02 -1.07 4.54
C ASP A 68 0.66 -0.47 4.23
N VAL A 69 0.52 0.82 4.52
CA VAL A 69 -0.68 1.61 4.24
C VAL A 69 -0.30 2.97 3.68
N THR A 70 -0.89 3.33 2.55
CA THR A 70 -0.73 4.65 1.93
C THR A 70 -2.07 5.30 1.65
N ILE A 71 -2.08 6.64 1.61
CA ILE A 71 -3.26 7.42 1.23
C ILE A 71 -3.01 8.09 -0.12
N SER A 72 -3.99 8.01 -1.01
CA SER A 72 -3.91 8.68 -2.30
C SER A 72 -3.69 10.20 -2.16
N PRO A 73 -2.99 10.86 -3.12
CA PRO A 73 -2.72 12.30 -3.05
C PRO A 73 -3.96 13.18 -2.95
N ASP A 74 -5.10 12.72 -3.49
CA ASP A 74 -6.40 13.39 -3.37
C ASP A 74 -7.09 13.19 -2.01
N GLY A 75 -6.52 12.35 -1.15
CA GLY A 75 -7.01 12.06 0.20
C GLY A 75 -8.28 11.21 0.27
N ARG A 76 -8.73 10.62 -0.85
CA ARG A 76 -10.02 9.92 -0.94
C ARG A 76 -9.95 8.43 -0.65
N HIS A 77 -8.80 7.81 -0.86
CA HIS A 77 -8.66 6.36 -0.76
C HIS A 77 -7.41 5.97 0.01
N ALA A 78 -7.50 4.87 0.74
CA ALA A 78 -6.37 4.19 1.37
C ALA A 78 -6.08 2.89 0.61
N TYR A 79 -4.81 2.48 0.60
CA TYR A 79 -4.32 1.24 -0.01
C TYR A 79 -3.45 0.51 0.99
N VAL A 80 -3.64 -0.80 1.10
CA VAL A 80 -2.90 -1.66 2.05
C VAL A 80 -2.26 -2.80 1.29
N ALA A 81 -0.95 -3.00 1.47
CA ALA A 81 -0.25 -4.20 1.05
C ALA A 81 -0.32 -5.25 2.16
N ALA A 82 -0.81 -6.44 1.84
CA ALA A 82 -1.00 -7.54 2.78
C ALA A 82 -0.17 -8.76 2.39
N TYR A 83 0.87 -9.01 3.17
CA TYR A 83 1.92 -10.00 2.93
C TYR A 83 1.44 -11.46 2.92
N SER A 84 0.52 -11.82 3.83
CA SER A 84 0.01 -13.18 3.95
C SER A 84 -1.21 -13.45 3.07
N ASP A 85 -1.86 -12.39 2.62
CA ASP A 85 -2.92 -12.49 1.62
C ASP A 85 -2.41 -12.38 0.19
N ASP A 86 -1.14 -12.02 -0.01
CA ASP A 86 -0.57 -11.78 -1.32
C ASP A 86 -1.42 -10.80 -2.13
N SER A 87 -1.76 -9.67 -1.52
CA SER A 87 -2.79 -8.79 -2.06
C SER A 87 -2.51 -7.30 -1.84
N VAL A 88 -3.19 -6.48 -2.63
CA VAL A 88 -3.38 -5.06 -2.37
C VAL A 88 -4.87 -4.76 -2.24
N ALA A 89 -5.29 -4.26 -1.08
CA ALA A 89 -6.67 -3.86 -0.81
C ALA A 89 -6.83 -2.33 -0.89
N TRP A 90 -8.04 -1.85 -1.27
CA TRP A 90 -8.36 -0.43 -1.26
C TRP A 90 -9.63 -0.14 -0.48
N PHE A 91 -9.68 1.08 0.04
CA PHE A 91 -10.75 1.56 0.92
C PHE A 91 -11.13 2.98 0.53
N ASP A 92 -12.43 3.27 0.53
CA ASP A 92 -12.92 4.65 0.51
C ASP A 92 -12.64 5.32 1.85
N ARG A 93 -12.06 6.51 1.82
CA ARG A 93 -11.78 7.31 3.01
C ARG A 93 -12.76 8.46 3.14
N ASN A 94 -13.42 8.57 4.28
CA ASN A 94 -14.16 9.76 4.65
C ASN A 94 -13.18 10.87 5.10
N ALA A 95 -13.05 11.94 4.33
CA ALA A 95 -12.10 13.01 4.63
C ALA A 95 -12.41 13.78 5.93
N THR A 96 -13.66 13.73 6.44
CA THR A 96 -14.06 14.42 7.66
C THR A 96 -13.81 13.62 8.92
N THR A 97 -14.08 12.30 8.87
CA THR A 97 -14.01 11.42 10.06
C THR A 97 -12.77 10.52 10.05
N GLY A 98 -12.13 10.35 8.91
CA GLY A 98 -11.03 9.42 8.72
C GLY A 98 -11.46 7.97 8.48
N ASP A 99 -12.75 7.67 8.63
CA ASP A 99 -13.28 6.31 8.52
C ASP A 99 -12.96 5.69 7.16
N LEU A 100 -12.65 4.39 7.19
CA LEU A 100 -12.41 3.60 6.01
C LEU A 100 -13.61 2.68 5.73
N THR A 101 -13.97 2.57 4.45
CA THR A 101 -14.96 1.60 3.96
C THR A 101 -14.29 0.71 2.92
N TYR A 102 -14.40 -0.60 3.08
CA TYR A 102 -13.80 -1.57 2.17
C TYR A 102 -14.35 -1.43 0.75
N GLY A 103 -13.45 -1.27 -0.23
CA GLY A 103 -13.77 -1.10 -1.64
C GLY A 103 -13.48 -2.35 -2.50
N GLY A 104 -12.48 -3.15 -2.10
CA GLY A 104 -12.08 -4.36 -2.82
C GLY A 104 -10.60 -4.69 -2.64
N LEU A 105 -10.15 -5.74 -3.34
CA LEU A 105 -8.76 -6.16 -3.39
C LEU A 105 -8.37 -6.72 -4.77
N LEU A 106 -7.08 -6.73 -5.07
CA LEU A 106 -6.46 -7.60 -6.07
C LEU A 106 -5.49 -8.54 -5.37
N LYS A 107 -5.47 -9.80 -5.82
CA LYS A 107 -4.71 -10.87 -5.19
C LYS A 107 -3.86 -11.60 -6.21
N ASP A 108 -2.69 -12.01 -5.80
CA ASP A 108 -1.76 -12.80 -6.60
C ASP A 108 -2.39 -14.08 -7.14
N ASN A 109 -2.07 -14.42 -8.40
CA ASN A 109 -2.59 -15.60 -9.11
C ASN A 109 -4.13 -15.67 -9.23
N VAL A 110 -4.84 -14.53 -9.08
CA VAL A 110 -6.29 -14.43 -9.26
C VAL A 110 -6.61 -13.48 -10.40
N ASP A 111 -7.50 -13.89 -11.31
CA ASP A 111 -7.99 -13.10 -12.46
C ASP A 111 -6.87 -12.51 -13.35
N GLY A 112 -5.71 -13.18 -13.42
CA GLY A 112 -4.55 -12.76 -14.23
C GLY A 112 -3.67 -11.72 -13.56
N VAL A 113 -3.88 -11.41 -12.30
CA VAL A 113 -2.95 -10.62 -11.48
C VAL A 113 -1.76 -11.48 -11.08
N ASP A 114 -0.55 -10.93 -11.16
CA ASP A 114 0.69 -11.60 -10.82
C ASP A 114 1.67 -10.58 -10.22
N GLY A 115 2.70 -11.03 -9.49
CA GLY A 115 3.69 -10.14 -8.88
C GLY A 115 3.25 -9.53 -7.55
N LEU A 116 2.38 -10.20 -6.77
CA LEU A 116 1.93 -9.77 -5.45
C LEU A 116 2.25 -10.76 -4.33
N ASN A 117 2.91 -11.90 -4.62
CA ASN A 117 3.23 -12.87 -3.59
C ASN A 117 4.19 -12.26 -2.54
N GLY A 118 3.71 -12.17 -1.31
CA GLY A 118 4.39 -11.45 -0.24
C GLY A 118 4.34 -9.92 -0.41
N ALA A 119 3.20 -9.33 -0.83
CA ALA A 119 3.02 -7.89 -0.97
C ALA A 119 3.46 -7.15 0.30
N PHE A 120 4.42 -6.21 0.17
CA PHE A 120 5.11 -5.63 1.32
C PHE A 120 4.93 -4.12 1.41
N GLY A 121 5.35 -3.35 0.42
CA GLY A 121 5.23 -1.89 0.35
C GLY A 121 4.25 -1.47 -0.75
N VAL A 122 3.48 -0.40 -0.52
CA VAL A 122 2.54 0.16 -1.49
C VAL A 122 2.65 1.67 -1.57
N THR A 123 2.73 2.22 -2.79
CA THR A 123 2.74 3.67 -3.00
C THR A 123 1.81 4.09 -4.13
N ILE A 124 1.38 5.35 -4.10
CA ILE A 124 0.59 5.96 -5.18
C ILE A 124 1.44 7.03 -5.86
N SER A 125 1.41 7.06 -7.18
CA SER A 125 2.10 8.09 -7.95
C SER A 125 1.62 9.51 -7.59
N PRO A 126 2.47 10.54 -7.68
CA PRO A 126 2.11 11.91 -7.31
C PRO A 126 0.91 12.47 -8.08
N ASP A 127 0.71 12.01 -9.33
CA ASP A 127 -0.45 12.35 -10.16
C ASP A 127 -1.74 11.61 -9.76
N GLY A 128 -1.63 10.62 -8.84
CA GLY A 128 -2.74 9.83 -8.35
C GLY A 128 -3.30 8.80 -9.34
N GLN A 129 -2.63 8.54 -10.45
CA GLN A 129 -3.15 7.68 -11.53
C GLN A 129 -2.75 6.22 -11.38
N ASN A 130 -1.65 5.93 -10.71
CA ASN A 130 -1.14 4.57 -10.58
C ASN A 130 -0.78 4.22 -9.14
N ALA A 131 -0.95 2.94 -8.80
CA ALA A 131 -0.42 2.31 -7.60
C ALA A 131 0.74 1.39 -7.95
N TYR A 132 1.69 1.24 -7.03
CA TYR A 132 2.85 0.35 -7.15
C TYR A 132 2.98 -0.48 -5.88
N VAL A 133 3.27 -1.77 -6.03
CA VAL A 133 3.45 -2.70 -4.92
C VAL A 133 4.78 -3.43 -5.09
N ALA A 134 5.61 -3.40 -4.06
CA ALA A 134 6.79 -4.27 -3.97
C ALA A 134 6.37 -5.59 -3.32
N ALA A 135 6.75 -6.72 -3.90
CA ALA A 135 6.40 -8.05 -3.42
C ALA A 135 7.65 -8.90 -3.16
N TYR A 136 7.77 -9.36 -1.91
CA TYR A 136 8.98 -9.97 -1.37
C TYR A 136 9.28 -11.36 -1.91
N PHE A 137 8.25 -12.21 -2.12
CA PHE A 137 8.44 -13.58 -2.60
C PHE A 137 8.40 -13.71 -4.11
N ASP A 138 7.80 -12.75 -4.81
CA ASP A 138 7.86 -12.68 -6.26
C ASP A 138 9.08 -11.90 -6.75
N ASP A 139 9.87 -11.34 -5.81
CA ASP A 139 11.04 -10.55 -6.14
C ASP A 139 10.69 -9.49 -7.20
N SER A 140 9.62 -8.72 -6.94
CA SER A 140 8.95 -7.97 -7.99
C SER A 140 8.47 -6.59 -7.56
N VAL A 141 8.18 -5.77 -8.58
CA VAL A 141 7.38 -4.57 -8.46
C VAL A 141 6.22 -4.62 -9.46
N ALA A 142 4.98 -4.61 -8.94
CA ALA A 142 3.77 -4.59 -9.76
C ALA A 142 3.19 -3.17 -9.84
N TRP A 143 2.50 -2.84 -10.97
CA TRP A 143 1.80 -1.57 -11.13
C TRP A 143 0.36 -1.76 -11.55
N PHE A 144 -0.46 -0.80 -11.18
CA PHE A 144 -1.91 -0.81 -11.36
C PHE A 144 -2.40 0.55 -11.81
N ASP A 145 -3.36 0.59 -12.72
CA ASP A 145 -4.13 1.80 -13.00
C ASP A 145 -5.13 2.04 -11.87
N ARG A 146 -5.16 3.26 -11.36
CA ARG A 146 -6.07 3.66 -10.30
C ARG A 146 -7.23 4.48 -10.83
N ASN A 147 -8.46 4.06 -10.54
CA ASN A 147 -9.63 4.88 -10.75
C ASN A 147 -9.75 5.94 -9.64
N ALA A 148 -9.51 7.20 -9.94
CA ALA A 148 -9.52 8.28 -8.96
C ALA A 148 -10.90 8.56 -8.32
N THR A 149 -11.99 8.02 -8.90
CA THR A 149 -13.35 8.19 -8.37
C THR A 149 -13.72 7.10 -7.38
N THR A 150 -13.33 5.86 -7.66
CA THR A 150 -13.75 4.67 -6.88
C THR A 150 -12.61 4.03 -6.09
N GLY A 151 -11.38 4.50 -6.26
CA GLY A 151 -10.19 3.89 -5.66
C GLY A 151 -9.78 2.56 -6.28
N ALA A 152 -10.65 1.93 -7.09
CA ALA A 152 -10.43 0.61 -7.65
C ALA A 152 -9.14 0.56 -8.49
N LEU A 153 -8.43 -0.56 -8.35
CA LEU A 153 -7.21 -0.84 -9.09
C LEU A 153 -7.48 -1.79 -10.25
N THR A 154 -6.80 -1.55 -11.37
CA THR A 154 -6.76 -2.46 -12.53
C THR A 154 -5.32 -2.85 -12.76
N TYR A 155 -5.05 -4.15 -12.84
CA TYR A 155 -3.71 -4.68 -13.03
C TYR A 155 -3.10 -4.22 -14.36
N GLY A 156 -1.88 -3.67 -14.31
CA GLY A 156 -1.14 -3.17 -15.47
C GLY A 156 0.05 -4.04 -15.87
N GLY A 157 0.65 -4.75 -14.90
CA GLY A 157 1.81 -5.62 -15.11
C GLY A 157 2.76 -5.63 -13.94
N PHE A 158 3.89 -6.32 -14.08
CA PHE A 158 4.95 -6.37 -13.08
C PHE A 158 6.32 -6.56 -13.75
N LEU A 159 7.38 -6.24 -13.03
CA LEU A 159 8.76 -6.65 -13.31
C LEU A 159 9.25 -7.50 -12.16
N THR A 160 10.02 -8.55 -12.49
CA THR A 160 10.61 -9.46 -11.50
C THR A 160 12.11 -9.57 -11.70
N ASP A 161 12.78 -9.95 -10.63
CA ASP A 161 14.23 -10.18 -10.63
C ASP A 161 14.67 -11.17 -11.70
N GLY A 162 15.86 -10.93 -12.30
CA GLY A 162 16.43 -11.79 -13.32
C GLY A 162 15.73 -11.79 -14.67
N VAL A 163 14.71 -10.96 -14.89
CA VAL A 163 13.95 -10.86 -16.14
C VAL A 163 14.09 -9.45 -16.74
N ASP A 164 14.15 -9.36 -18.08
CA ASP A 164 14.24 -8.11 -18.85
C ASP A 164 15.40 -7.18 -18.46
N GLY A 165 16.49 -7.75 -17.89
CA GLY A 165 17.73 -7.03 -17.58
C GLY A 165 17.78 -6.45 -16.17
N GLY A 166 16.75 -6.67 -15.36
CA GLY A 166 16.76 -6.35 -13.92
C GLY A 166 17.26 -7.54 -13.10
N ASP A 167 18.27 -7.33 -12.25
CA ASP A 167 18.87 -8.34 -11.36
C ASP A 167 19.08 -7.69 -9.97
N GLU A 168 18.11 -6.87 -9.54
CA GLU A 168 18.22 -6.06 -8.33
C GLU A 168 16.89 -5.95 -7.57
N LEU A 169 16.00 -6.98 -7.69
CA LEU A 169 14.70 -7.01 -7.04
C LEU A 169 14.53 -8.14 -6.02
N ASP A 170 15.56 -8.99 -5.78
CA ASP A 170 15.44 -10.11 -4.84
C ASP A 170 15.07 -9.61 -3.43
N GLY A 171 13.92 -10.05 -2.94
CA GLY A 171 13.35 -9.63 -1.68
C GLY A 171 12.85 -8.18 -1.69
N ALA A 172 12.19 -7.72 -2.75
CA ALA A 172 11.63 -6.36 -2.85
C ALA A 172 10.69 -6.04 -1.68
N ARG A 173 10.90 -4.89 -1.01
CA ARG A 173 10.16 -4.52 0.22
C ARG A 173 9.45 -3.19 0.15
N ASP A 174 10.02 -2.22 -0.51
CA ASP A 174 9.47 -0.87 -0.54
C ASP A 174 9.61 -0.27 -1.92
N VAL A 175 8.65 0.54 -2.32
CA VAL A 175 8.66 1.24 -3.59
C VAL A 175 8.24 2.69 -3.40
N THR A 176 8.98 3.61 -3.99
CA THR A 176 8.62 5.03 -3.98
C THR A 176 8.73 5.63 -5.37
N ILE A 177 7.93 6.65 -5.62
CA ILE A 177 7.92 7.38 -6.90
C ILE A 177 8.54 8.78 -6.68
N SER A 178 9.38 9.20 -7.62
CA SER A 178 9.96 10.55 -7.59
C SER A 178 8.85 11.63 -7.55
N PRO A 179 9.09 12.78 -6.92
CA PRO A 179 8.08 13.85 -6.83
C PRO A 179 7.59 14.38 -8.18
N ASP A 180 8.41 14.28 -9.24
CA ASP A 180 8.04 14.64 -10.62
C ASP A 180 7.29 13.52 -11.36
N GLY A 181 7.16 12.34 -10.71
CA GLY A 181 6.44 11.19 -11.24
C GLY A 181 7.16 10.44 -12.37
N GLN A 182 8.44 10.71 -12.61
CA GLN A 182 9.15 10.13 -13.76
C GLN A 182 9.86 8.82 -13.44
N ASN A 183 10.21 8.58 -12.18
CA ASN A 183 11.00 7.41 -11.78
C ASN A 183 10.38 6.68 -10.59
N ALA A 184 10.60 5.39 -10.54
CA ALA A 184 10.35 4.52 -9.38
C ALA A 184 11.68 4.02 -8.80
N TYR A 185 11.71 3.83 -7.49
CA TYR A 185 12.84 3.26 -6.75
C TYR A 185 12.33 2.15 -5.85
N VAL A 186 12.99 1.00 -5.89
CA VAL A 186 12.62 -0.18 -5.10
C VAL A 186 13.80 -0.58 -4.21
N ALA A 187 13.53 -0.78 -2.92
CA ALA A 187 14.50 -1.34 -1.99
C ALA A 187 14.38 -2.86 -1.97
N ALA A 188 15.43 -3.56 -2.38
CA ALA A 188 15.52 -5.01 -2.41
C ALA A 188 16.41 -5.53 -1.28
N HIS A 189 15.81 -6.29 -0.36
CA HIS A 189 16.46 -6.70 0.89
C HIS A 189 17.50 -7.79 0.70
N LEU A 190 17.24 -8.77 -0.15
CA LEU A 190 18.14 -9.91 -0.31
C LEU A 190 19.31 -9.55 -1.23
N ASP A 191 19.09 -8.72 -2.23
CA ASP A 191 20.15 -8.16 -3.09
C ASP A 191 21.01 -7.10 -2.39
N ASN A 192 20.55 -6.55 -1.28
CA ASN A 192 21.18 -5.39 -0.64
C ASN A 192 21.30 -4.20 -1.58
N SER A 193 20.30 -3.97 -2.42
CA SER A 193 20.30 -3.03 -3.53
C SER A 193 19.16 -2.02 -3.45
N VAL A 194 19.24 -1.02 -4.34
CA VAL A 194 18.13 -0.15 -4.72
C VAL A 194 18.05 -0.18 -6.24
N ALA A 195 16.99 -0.79 -6.75
CA ALA A 195 16.67 -0.76 -8.17
C ALA A 195 15.96 0.54 -8.56
N TRP A 196 16.16 1.04 -9.78
CA TRP A 196 15.44 2.22 -10.26
C TRP A 196 14.94 2.04 -11.69
N PHE A 197 13.82 2.66 -11.98
CA PHE A 197 13.06 2.46 -13.19
C PHE A 197 12.58 3.78 -13.76
N ASP A 198 12.53 3.89 -15.08
CA ASP A 198 11.75 4.91 -15.75
C ASP A 198 10.27 4.55 -15.67
N ARG A 199 9.45 5.53 -15.28
CA ARG A 199 8.00 5.39 -15.22
C ARG A 199 7.35 6.05 -16.44
N ASN A 200 6.52 5.31 -17.16
CA ASN A 200 5.61 5.88 -18.14
C ASN A 200 4.39 6.48 -17.43
N ALA A 201 4.28 7.81 -17.35
CA ALA A 201 3.21 8.48 -16.64
C ALA A 201 1.79 8.24 -17.22
N ALA A 202 1.68 7.80 -18.47
CA ALA A 202 0.38 7.53 -19.10
C ALA A 202 -0.15 6.11 -18.82
N THR A 203 0.75 5.14 -18.59
CA THR A 203 0.39 3.72 -18.43
C THR A 203 0.81 3.14 -17.07
N GLY A 204 1.55 3.90 -16.28
CA GLY A 204 2.16 3.41 -15.04
C GLY A 204 3.31 2.42 -15.23
N ALA A 205 3.51 1.90 -16.45
CA ALA A 205 4.51 0.88 -16.71
C ALA A 205 5.93 1.33 -16.35
N LEU A 206 6.69 0.39 -15.79
CA LEU A 206 8.09 0.59 -15.41
C LEU A 206 9.02 -0.04 -16.44
N THR A 207 10.17 0.59 -16.65
CA THR A 207 11.26 0.07 -17.47
C THR A 207 12.54 0.17 -16.65
N PHE A 208 13.27 -0.92 -16.53
CA PHE A 208 14.53 -0.98 -15.78
C PHE A 208 15.60 -0.08 -16.40
N ASN A 209 16.43 0.59 -15.57
CA ASN A 209 17.52 1.49 -15.98
C ASN A 209 18.89 0.95 -15.61
#